data_16553c837f952f857c06c8f2b4f0ea65
#
_entry.id   16553c837f952f857c06c8f2b4f0ea65
#
_cell.length_a   1.000
_cell.length_b   1.000
_cell.length_c   1.000
_cell.angle_alpha   90.00
_cell.angle_beta   90.00
_cell.angle_gamma   90.00
#
_symmetry.space_group_name_H-M   'P 1'
#
loop_
_entity.id
_entity.type
_entity.pdbx_description
1 polymer ?
#
loop_
_entity_poly.entity_id
_entity_poly.type
_entity_poly.pdbx_seq_one_letter_code
_entity_poly.pdbx_strand_id
1 'polypeptide(L)'
;AQLGEIERAVEDYTSAIKLYPDFANAYIYRGRLRELLRDPQGAKEDRSIAQRKIAEYRSRLNDSTYSIYADTTQRFDRLLSFDSKFAGGSFDRITGHNGGHEEMRLLPLFKFTLMRPDSVPAAKPYHLQRVDDFKKRIGNEYLTLSCRESNIAPDTLVMLDKQYVQELNASNPAWTVLFERAVTQSLIKQYTNSVSTYSSAIELNPSNPFLYLNRSTTRAEMIDFISSIDNSYQR
;
A
#
# COMPACT_ATOMS: atom_id res chain seq x y z
N ALA A 1 2.72 2.87 -21.44
CA ALA A 1 2.74 1.72 -20.52
C ALA A 1 2.49 2.17 -19.06
N GLN A 2 3.19 3.20 -18.54
CA GLN A 2 3.05 3.66 -17.14
C GLN A 2 1.64 4.18 -16.82
N LEU A 3 1.03 5.00 -17.67
CA LEU A 3 -0.33 5.52 -17.47
C LEU A 3 -1.36 4.41 -17.26
N GLY A 4 -1.29 3.33 -18.04
CA GLY A 4 -2.21 2.20 -17.87
C GLY A 4 -2.08 1.46 -16.53
N GLU A 5 -0.89 1.42 -15.93
CA GLU A 5 -0.72 0.85 -14.59
C GLU A 5 -1.22 1.79 -13.50
N ILE A 6 -1.13 3.13 -13.69
CA ILE A 6 -1.73 4.10 -12.77
C ILE A 6 -3.25 3.96 -12.77
N GLU A 7 -3.87 3.87 -13.94
CA GLU A 7 -5.33 3.66 -14.09
C GLU A 7 -5.77 2.36 -13.38
N ARG A 8 -5.08 1.26 -13.63
CA ARG A 8 -5.36 -0.03 -12.96
C ARG A 8 -5.17 0.04 -11.45
N ALA A 9 -4.18 0.80 -10.95
CA ALA A 9 -4.00 1.00 -9.52
C ALA A 9 -5.16 1.81 -8.92
N VAL A 10 -5.69 2.81 -9.61
CA VAL A 10 -6.88 3.57 -9.20
C VAL A 10 -8.13 2.67 -9.15
N GLU A 11 -8.29 1.77 -10.12
CA GLU A 11 -9.37 0.77 -10.13
C GLU A 11 -9.28 -0.19 -8.93
N ASP A 12 -8.08 -0.67 -8.62
CA ASP A 12 -7.84 -1.55 -7.48
C ASP A 12 -8.13 -0.83 -6.15
N TYR A 13 -7.66 0.41 -5.96
CA TYR A 13 -8.02 1.19 -4.77
C TYR A 13 -9.52 1.44 -4.71
N THR A 14 -10.17 1.67 -5.83
CA THR A 14 -11.63 1.83 -5.88
C THR A 14 -12.35 0.56 -5.43
N SER A 15 -11.88 -0.61 -5.85
CA SER A 15 -12.40 -1.89 -5.41
C SER A 15 -12.15 -2.13 -3.92
N ALA A 16 -10.96 -1.83 -3.42
CA ALA A 16 -10.65 -1.90 -1.99
C ALA A 16 -11.55 -0.99 -1.16
N ILE A 17 -11.79 0.24 -1.61
CA ILE A 17 -12.68 1.22 -0.97
C ILE A 17 -14.14 0.73 -0.94
N LYS A 18 -14.64 0.16 -2.04
CA LYS A 18 -16.00 -0.40 -2.09
C LYS A 18 -16.19 -1.50 -1.05
N LEU A 19 -15.19 -2.35 -0.87
CA LEU A 19 -15.22 -3.47 0.07
C LEU A 19 -14.93 -3.04 1.52
N TYR A 20 -14.13 -2.00 1.70
CA TYR A 20 -13.78 -1.45 3.02
C TYR A 20 -13.74 0.09 3.01
N PRO A 21 -14.91 0.76 3.10
CA PRO A 21 -15.03 2.22 3.00
C PRO A 21 -14.35 3.01 4.12
N ASP A 22 -14.04 2.38 5.25
CA ASP A 22 -13.43 3.05 6.40
C ASP A 22 -11.90 3.10 6.34
N PHE A 23 -11.29 2.49 5.34
CA PHE A 23 -9.84 2.48 5.20
C PHE A 23 -9.33 3.77 4.56
N ALA A 24 -9.08 4.79 5.38
CA ALA A 24 -8.70 6.14 4.96
C ALA A 24 -7.48 6.19 4.03
N ASN A 25 -6.48 5.30 4.23
CA ASN A 25 -5.27 5.23 3.40
C ASN A 25 -5.57 4.96 1.94
N ALA A 26 -6.57 4.13 1.63
CA ALA A 26 -6.93 3.83 0.26
C ALA A 26 -7.39 5.09 -0.50
N TYR A 27 -8.13 5.99 0.16
CA TYR A 27 -8.51 7.27 -0.43
C TYR A 27 -7.31 8.19 -0.64
N ILE A 28 -6.39 8.28 0.33
CA ILE A 28 -5.18 9.10 0.21
C ILE A 28 -4.38 8.68 -1.03
N TYR A 29 -4.14 7.40 -1.20
CA TYR A 29 -3.32 6.89 -2.30
C TYR A 29 -4.05 6.97 -3.64
N ARG A 30 -5.36 6.68 -3.67
CA ARG A 30 -6.16 6.88 -4.88
C ARG A 30 -6.15 8.35 -5.32
N GLY A 31 -6.31 9.27 -4.38
CA GLY A 31 -6.27 10.71 -4.65
C GLY A 31 -4.94 11.14 -5.28
N ARG A 32 -3.80 10.62 -4.81
CA ARG A 32 -2.49 10.89 -5.39
C ARG A 32 -2.35 10.36 -6.81
N LEU A 33 -2.80 9.13 -7.05
CA LEU A 33 -2.78 8.57 -8.40
C LEU A 33 -3.70 9.35 -9.35
N ARG A 34 -4.82 9.87 -8.85
CA ARG A 34 -5.71 10.77 -9.62
C ARG A 34 -5.04 12.09 -9.98
N GLU A 35 -4.20 12.66 -9.09
CA GLU A 35 -3.38 13.84 -9.42
C GLU A 35 -2.44 13.54 -10.59
N LEU A 36 -1.79 12.37 -10.61
CA LEU A 36 -0.94 11.94 -11.73
C LEU A 36 -1.73 11.76 -13.04
N LEU A 37 -2.99 11.36 -12.94
CA LEU A 37 -3.93 11.23 -14.07
C LEU A 37 -4.57 12.57 -14.49
N ARG A 38 -4.18 13.69 -13.88
CA ARG A 38 -4.75 15.03 -14.11
C ARG A 38 -6.25 15.12 -13.77
N ASP A 39 -6.68 14.38 -12.72
CA ASP A 39 -8.00 14.48 -12.08
C ASP A 39 -7.89 15.18 -10.72
N PRO A 40 -7.68 16.50 -10.68
CA PRO A 40 -7.53 17.24 -9.42
C PRO A 40 -8.83 17.30 -8.60
N GLN A 41 -9.98 17.22 -9.27
CA GLN A 41 -11.27 17.22 -8.59
C GLN A 41 -11.48 15.92 -7.82
N GLY A 42 -11.29 14.77 -8.44
CA GLY A 42 -11.38 13.47 -7.78
C GLY A 42 -10.32 13.30 -6.69
N ALA A 43 -9.12 13.85 -6.89
CA ALA A 43 -8.07 13.86 -5.86
C ALA A 43 -8.47 14.67 -4.63
N LYS A 44 -9.08 15.86 -4.82
CA LYS A 44 -9.59 16.71 -3.73
C LYS A 44 -10.72 16.04 -2.96
N GLU A 45 -11.64 15.36 -3.66
CA GLU A 45 -12.72 14.59 -3.05
C GLU A 45 -12.18 13.47 -2.17
N ASP A 46 -11.25 12.67 -2.70
CA ASP A 46 -10.62 11.58 -1.97
C ASP A 46 -9.90 12.08 -0.71
N ARG A 47 -9.17 13.19 -0.82
CA ARG A 47 -8.49 13.82 0.32
C ARG A 47 -9.48 14.27 1.40
N SER A 48 -10.58 14.89 1.01
CA SER A 48 -11.64 15.31 1.93
C SER A 48 -12.26 14.12 2.66
N ILE A 49 -12.55 13.04 1.94
CA ILE A 49 -13.09 11.81 2.53
C ILE A 49 -12.09 11.21 3.52
N ALA A 50 -10.82 11.12 3.13
CA ALA A 50 -9.77 10.58 3.99
C ALA A 50 -9.64 11.37 5.30
N GLN A 51 -9.62 12.71 5.23
CA GLN A 51 -9.57 13.58 6.41
C GLN A 51 -10.75 13.35 7.34
N ARG A 52 -11.97 13.26 6.80
CA ARG A 52 -13.16 12.96 7.57
C ARG A 52 -13.07 11.59 8.27
N LYS A 53 -12.66 10.55 7.54
CA LYS A 53 -12.49 9.20 8.11
C LYS A 53 -11.43 9.16 9.22
N ILE A 54 -10.34 9.88 9.07
CA ILE A 54 -9.31 10.02 10.09
C ILE A 54 -9.87 10.75 11.32
N ALA A 55 -10.64 11.83 11.13
CA ALA A 55 -11.26 12.57 12.22
C ALA A 55 -12.29 11.73 12.99
N GLU A 56 -13.14 10.99 12.27
CA GLU A 56 -14.10 10.03 12.86
C GLU A 56 -13.37 8.95 13.67
N TYR A 57 -12.30 8.44 13.15
CA TYR A 57 -11.47 7.45 13.82
C TYR A 57 -10.86 8.04 15.10
N ARG A 58 -10.29 9.25 15.06
CA ARG A 58 -9.71 9.94 16.20
C ARG A 58 -10.76 10.22 17.29
N SER A 59 -11.97 10.62 16.91
CA SER A 59 -13.04 10.87 17.89
C SER A 59 -13.43 9.61 18.66
N ARG A 60 -13.42 8.46 18.01
CA ARG A 60 -13.66 7.16 18.66
C ARG A 60 -12.52 6.72 19.59
N LEU A 61 -11.30 7.19 19.36
CA LEU A 61 -10.13 6.87 20.20
C LEU A 61 -10.09 7.61 21.53
N ASN A 62 -10.72 8.80 21.60
CA ASN A 62 -10.83 9.57 22.83
C ASN A 62 -11.77 8.94 23.87
N ASP A 63 -12.52 7.92 23.47
CA ASP A 63 -13.24 7.05 24.39
C ASP A 63 -12.23 6.02 24.95
N SER A 64 -12.05 5.99 26.26
CA SER A 64 -10.94 5.45 27.07
C SER A 64 -10.44 4.03 26.76
N THR A 65 -11.02 3.34 25.80
CA THR A 65 -10.68 1.96 25.43
C THR A 65 -9.59 1.82 24.38
N TYR A 66 -9.19 2.91 23.70
CA TYR A 66 -8.35 2.86 22.49
C TYR A 66 -7.12 3.77 22.50
N SER A 67 -6.45 3.98 23.62
CA SER A 67 -5.25 4.84 23.71
C SER A 67 -4.01 4.33 22.92
N ILE A 68 -4.23 3.62 21.82
CA ILE A 68 -3.23 2.73 21.18
C ILE A 68 -2.54 3.36 19.96
N TYR A 69 -2.97 4.54 19.49
CA TYR A 69 -2.62 5.02 18.14
C TYR A 69 -1.83 6.32 18.04
N ALA A 70 -1.22 6.78 19.11
CA ALA A 70 -0.49 8.06 19.13
C ALA A 70 0.64 8.13 18.08
N ASP A 71 1.32 7.01 17.81
CA ASP A 71 2.49 7.02 16.91
C ASP A 71 2.08 6.99 15.42
N THR A 72 1.01 6.30 15.08
CA THR A 72 0.47 6.28 13.72
C THR A 72 -0.18 7.61 13.36
N THR A 73 -0.77 8.29 14.35
CA THR A 73 -1.45 9.59 14.18
C THR A 73 -0.45 10.70 13.84
N GLN A 74 0.71 10.74 14.50
CA GLN A 74 1.77 11.73 14.20
C GLN A 74 2.35 11.53 12.79
N ARG A 75 2.43 10.30 12.30
CA ARG A 75 2.83 10.00 10.92
C ARG A 75 1.76 10.41 9.92
N PHE A 76 0.49 10.22 10.25
CA PHE A 76 -0.63 10.69 9.45
C PHE A 76 -0.65 12.22 9.37
N ASP A 77 -0.41 12.91 10.49
CA ASP A 77 -0.30 14.36 10.52
C ASP A 77 0.88 14.86 9.69
N ARG A 78 2.00 14.14 9.69
CA ARG A 78 3.13 14.44 8.80
C ARG A 78 2.79 14.18 7.32
N LEU A 79 2.04 13.11 7.01
CA LEU A 79 1.58 12.83 5.66
C LEU A 79 0.57 13.86 5.18
N LEU A 80 -0.32 14.33 6.05
CA LEU A 80 -1.29 15.38 5.75
C LEU A 80 -0.64 16.77 5.76
N SER A 81 0.32 17.06 6.67
CA SER A 81 1.05 18.33 6.71
C SER A 81 2.06 18.46 5.56
N PHE A 82 2.58 17.35 5.07
CA PHE A 82 3.38 17.33 3.86
C PHE A 82 2.53 17.78 2.65
N ASP A 83 1.28 17.34 2.60
CA ASP A 83 0.30 17.73 1.58
C ASP A 83 -0.05 19.23 1.64
N SER A 84 -0.07 19.85 2.84
CA SER A 84 -0.33 21.30 2.96
C SER A 84 0.84 22.16 2.45
N LYS A 85 2.06 21.64 2.51
CA LYS A 85 3.24 22.30 1.90
C LYS A 85 3.29 22.12 0.38
N PHE A 86 2.72 21.04 -0.15
CA PHE A 86 2.57 20.82 -1.59
C PHE A 86 1.35 21.52 -2.18
N ALA A 87 0.27 21.72 -1.43
CA ALA A 87 -0.90 22.46 -1.89
C ALA A 87 -0.62 23.96 -2.09
N GLY A 88 0.44 24.51 -1.48
CA GLY A 88 0.91 25.87 -1.68
C GLY A 88 2.07 26.01 -2.69
N GLY A 89 2.63 24.91 -3.14
CA GLY A 89 3.69 24.87 -4.15
C GLY A 89 3.10 24.53 -5.51
N SER A 90 3.15 25.49 -6.42
CA SER A 90 2.71 25.40 -7.80
C SER A 90 2.85 24.00 -8.38
N PHE A 91 1.77 23.47 -8.97
CA PHE A 91 1.72 22.25 -9.78
C PHE A 91 2.78 22.24 -10.90
N ASP A 92 3.33 23.39 -11.27
CA ASP A 92 4.43 23.58 -12.22
C ASP A 92 5.74 22.92 -11.77
N ARG A 93 5.95 22.69 -10.46
CA ARG A 93 7.12 21.95 -9.96
C ARG A 93 7.00 20.45 -10.18
N ILE A 94 5.79 19.93 -10.24
CA ILE A 94 5.53 18.49 -10.46
C ILE A 94 5.59 18.17 -11.96
N THR A 95 5.30 19.14 -12.82
CA THR A 95 5.26 18.95 -14.28
C THR A 95 6.57 19.29 -14.98
N GLY A 96 7.63 19.66 -14.24
CA GLY A 96 9.00 19.75 -14.79
C GLY A 96 9.21 20.82 -15.85
N HIS A 97 8.50 21.94 -15.79
CA HIS A 97 8.74 23.07 -16.71
C HIS A 97 9.95 23.94 -16.33
N ASN A 98 10.61 23.63 -15.21
CA ASN A 98 11.89 24.23 -14.86
C ASN A 98 12.91 23.11 -14.57
N GLY A 99 13.50 22.54 -15.59
CA GLY A 99 14.85 21.95 -15.71
C GLY A 99 15.50 21.18 -14.55
N GLY A 100 14.78 20.87 -13.48
CA GLY A 100 15.24 20.04 -12.36
C GLY A 100 14.39 18.79 -12.27
N HIS A 101 14.97 17.64 -12.59
CA HIS A 101 14.35 16.34 -12.35
C HIS A 101 14.28 16.09 -10.84
N GLU A 102 13.24 16.61 -10.17
CA GLU A 102 12.88 16.09 -8.84
C GLU A 102 12.26 14.71 -9.05
N GLU A 103 12.96 13.68 -8.57
CA GLU A 103 12.44 12.31 -8.52
C GLU A 103 11.08 12.32 -7.81
N MET A 104 10.02 12.04 -8.54
CA MET A 104 8.68 11.84 -8.00
C MET A 104 8.69 10.54 -7.19
N ARG A 105 9.01 10.61 -5.90
CA ARG A 105 8.89 9.45 -5.01
C ARG A 105 7.48 9.43 -4.41
N LEU A 106 6.74 8.37 -4.69
CA LEU A 106 5.54 8.09 -3.93
C LEU A 106 5.91 7.93 -2.46
N LEU A 107 5.09 8.51 -1.57
CA LEU A 107 5.30 8.34 -0.12
C LEU A 107 5.20 6.86 0.24
N PRO A 108 5.88 6.41 1.32
CA PRO A 108 5.81 5.03 1.76
C PRO A 108 4.34 4.58 1.90
N LEU A 109 3.96 3.56 1.14
CA LEU A 109 2.59 3.09 1.04
C LEU A 109 2.31 2.06 2.14
N PHE A 110 1.17 2.21 2.85
CA PHE A 110 0.71 1.18 3.77
C PHE A 110 0.24 -0.04 2.99
N LYS A 111 0.89 -1.17 3.25
CA LYS A 111 0.57 -2.48 2.68
C LYS A 111 0.81 -3.57 3.69
N PHE A 112 0.25 -4.73 3.47
CA PHE A 112 0.72 -5.91 4.15
C PHE A 112 2.11 -6.27 3.64
N THR A 113 3.02 -6.45 4.56
CA THR A 113 4.43 -6.79 4.32
C THR A 113 4.88 -7.84 5.32
N LEU A 114 6.01 -8.49 5.05
CA LEU A 114 6.62 -9.43 5.98
C LEU A 114 7.72 -8.72 6.76
N MET A 115 7.66 -8.80 8.10
CA MET A 115 8.65 -8.21 9.02
C MET A 115 8.91 -9.14 10.20
N ARG A 116 10.17 -9.20 10.66
CA ARG A 116 10.48 -9.91 11.91
C ARG A 116 9.89 -9.17 13.10
N PRO A 117 9.26 -9.87 14.07
CA PRO A 117 8.62 -9.25 15.24
C PRO A 117 9.55 -8.37 16.08
N ASP A 118 10.81 -8.76 16.23
CA ASP A 118 11.82 -8.11 17.07
C ASP A 118 12.18 -6.69 16.62
N SER A 119 11.86 -6.35 15.36
CA SER A 119 12.20 -5.06 14.76
C SER A 119 11.01 -4.10 14.75
N VAL A 120 9.86 -4.56 15.18
CA VAL A 120 8.71 -3.69 15.37
C VAL A 120 8.93 -3.01 16.73
N PRO A 121 9.21 -1.68 16.79
CA PRO A 121 9.22 -1.00 18.06
C PRO A 121 7.94 -1.36 18.81
N ALA A 122 7.99 -1.38 20.13
CA ALA A 122 6.85 -1.61 21.02
C ALA A 122 5.72 -0.56 20.89
N ALA A 123 5.69 0.16 19.78
CA ALA A 123 4.58 0.97 19.33
C ALA A 123 3.35 0.06 19.25
N LYS A 124 2.37 0.45 20.01
CA LYS A 124 1.09 -0.23 20.15
C LYS A 124 0.55 -0.60 18.75
N PRO A 125 0.19 -1.86 18.51
CA PRO A 125 -0.19 -2.32 17.18
C PRO A 125 -1.45 -1.60 16.69
N TYR A 126 -1.54 -1.42 15.38
CA TYR A 126 -2.71 -0.86 14.72
C TYR A 126 -3.86 -1.88 14.78
N HIS A 127 -4.84 -1.64 15.65
CA HIS A 127 -6.00 -2.52 15.80
C HIS A 127 -7.22 -2.03 15.00
N LEU A 128 -7.29 -2.46 13.76
CA LEU A 128 -8.58 -2.50 13.06
C LEU A 128 -9.07 -3.94 13.06
N GLN A 129 -10.26 -4.17 13.55
CA GLN A 129 -10.83 -5.51 13.67
C GLN A 129 -10.69 -6.32 12.36
N ARG A 130 -10.98 -5.71 11.22
CA ARG A 130 -10.84 -6.37 9.90
C ARG A 130 -9.39 -6.74 9.56
N VAL A 131 -8.42 -5.93 9.97
CA VAL A 131 -6.99 -6.22 9.76
C VAL A 131 -6.57 -7.39 10.65
N ASP A 132 -7.02 -7.39 11.90
CA ASP A 132 -6.71 -8.47 12.84
C ASP A 132 -7.36 -9.80 12.40
N ASP A 133 -8.60 -9.76 11.94
CA ASP A 133 -9.30 -10.93 11.39
C ASP A 133 -8.62 -11.46 10.12
N PHE A 134 -8.14 -10.56 9.27
CA PHE A 134 -7.37 -10.93 8.09
C PHE A 134 -6.05 -11.59 8.46
N LYS A 135 -5.27 -10.99 9.39
CA LYS A 135 -4.01 -11.57 9.88
C LYS A 135 -4.22 -12.95 10.49
N LYS A 136 -5.25 -13.11 11.33
CA LYS A 136 -5.62 -14.41 11.92
C LYS A 136 -5.92 -15.46 10.86
N ARG A 137 -6.60 -15.06 9.77
CA ARG A 137 -6.96 -15.98 8.68
C ARG A 137 -5.74 -16.41 7.87
N ILE A 138 -4.76 -15.53 7.68
CA ILE A 138 -3.48 -15.88 7.03
C ILE A 138 -2.66 -16.78 7.97
N GLY A 139 -2.61 -16.46 9.27
CA GLY A 139 -1.89 -17.25 10.26
C GLY A 139 -0.37 -17.04 10.26
N ASN A 140 0.14 -16.05 9.56
CA ASN A 140 1.57 -15.74 9.49
C ASN A 140 1.92 -14.60 10.45
N GLU A 141 2.76 -14.90 11.46
CA GLU A 141 3.18 -13.94 12.49
C GLU A 141 4.06 -12.81 11.96
N TYR A 142 4.76 -13.04 10.84
CA TYR A 142 5.59 -12.02 10.18
C TYR A 142 4.76 -11.04 9.37
N LEU A 143 3.50 -11.35 9.08
CA LEU A 143 2.62 -10.49 8.29
C LEU A 143 2.16 -9.29 9.12
N THR A 144 2.48 -8.09 8.65
CA THR A 144 2.07 -6.84 9.30
C THR A 144 1.60 -5.80 8.28
N LEU A 145 0.70 -4.93 8.69
CA LEU A 145 0.30 -3.75 7.90
C LEU A 145 1.26 -2.61 8.23
N SER A 146 2.11 -2.23 7.29
CA SER A 146 3.18 -1.24 7.52
C SER A 146 3.49 -0.45 6.26
N CYS A 147 4.07 0.74 6.44
CA CYS A 147 4.71 1.53 5.39
C CYS A 147 6.25 1.39 5.43
N ARG A 148 6.80 0.52 6.27
CA ARG A 148 8.24 0.29 6.39
C ARG A 148 8.69 -0.77 5.40
N GLU A 149 9.95 -0.68 5.00
CA GLU A 149 10.61 -1.76 4.27
C GLU A 149 10.73 -3.01 5.13
N SER A 150 10.68 -4.16 4.48
CA SER A 150 10.90 -5.44 5.14
C SER A 150 12.34 -5.53 5.68
N ASN A 151 12.49 -6.09 6.86
CA ASN A 151 13.79 -6.37 7.48
C ASN A 151 14.20 -7.86 7.31
N ILE A 152 13.50 -8.59 6.46
CA ILE A 152 13.83 -9.97 6.10
C ILE A 152 14.89 -9.93 4.98
N ALA A 153 15.93 -10.75 5.12
CA ALA A 153 16.99 -10.83 4.13
C ALA A 153 16.44 -11.27 2.76
N PRO A 154 16.92 -10.69 1.65
CA PRO A 154 16.45 -11.03 0.30
C PRO A 154 16.55 -12.54 0.00
N ASP A 155 17.62 -13.20 0.41
CA ASP A 155 17.79 -14.64 0.20
C ASP A 155 16.69 -15.47 0.89
N THR A 156 16.30 -15.05 2.10
CA THR A 156 15.17 -15.67 2.84
C THR A 156 13.85 -15.48 2.08
N LEU A 157 13.61 -14.31 1.53
CA LEU A 157 12.41 -14.03 0.73
C LEU A 157 12.37 -14.88 -0.55
N VAL A 158 13.51 -15.06 -1.21
CA VAL A 158 13.62 -15.96 -2.38
C VAL A 158 13.35 -17.42 -2.00
N MET A 159 13.82 -17.86 -0.83
CA MET A 159 13.51 -19.21 -0.32
C MET A 159 12.01 -19.37 -0.02
N LEU A 160 11.39 -18.36 0.59
CA LEU A 160 9.95 -18.36 0.86
C LEU A 160 9.13 -18.43 -0.44
N ASP A 161 9.48 -17.68 -1.48
CA ASP A 161 8.76 -17.76 -2.76
C ASP A 161 8.81 -19.19 -3.33
N LYS A 162 9.96 -19.86 -3.26
CA LYS A 162 10.10 -21.26 -3.69
C LYS A 162 9.26 -22.22 -2.84
N GLN A 163 9.17 -22.00 -1.53
CA GLN A 163 8.32 -22.79 -0.64
C GLN A 163 6.83 -22.66 -1.00
N TYR A 164 6.37 -21.43 -1.25
CA TYR A 164 4.98 -21.18 -1.68
C TYR A 164 4.69 -21.84 -3.04
N VAL A 165 5.64 -21.87 -3.98
CA VAL A 165 5.48 -22.61 -5.24
C VAL A 165 5.29 -24.11 -4.99
N GLN A 166 6.06 -24.69 -4.09
CA GLN A 166 5.92 -26.12 -3.74
C GLN A 166 4.56 -26.39 -3.08
N GLU A 167 4.13 -25.51 -2.17
CA GLU A 167 2.83 -25.65 -1.50
C GLU A 167 1.66 -25.55 -2.49
N LEU A 168 1.70 -24.59 -3.41
CA LEU A 168 0.69 -24.42 -4.45
C LEU A 168 0.63 -25.60 -5.44
N ASN A 169 1.75 -26.30 -5.65
CA ASN A 169 1.81 -27.51 -6.50
C ASN A 169 1.33 -28.77 -5.77
N ALA A 170 1.42 -28.80 -4.43
CA ALA A 170 1.06 -29.95 -3.61
C ALA A 170 -0.43 -30.01 -3.24
N SER A 171 -1.11 -28.87 -3.26
CA SER A 171 -2.50 -28.75 -2.84
C SER A 171 -3.30 -27.81 -3.75
N ASN A 172 -4.64 -27.83 -3.64
CA ASN A 172 -5.46 -26.81 -4.31
C ASN A 172 -5.02 -25.40 -3.89
N PRO A 173 -4.86 -24.46 -4.83
CA PRO A 173 -4.35 -23.13 -4.52
C PRO A 173 -5.27 -22.41 -3.53
N ALA A 174 -4.79 -22.16 -2.33
CA ALA A 174 -5.47 -21.32 -1.35
C ALA A 174 -5.13 -19.84 -1.64
N TRP A 175 -6.16 -18.97 -1.62
CA TRP A 175 -5.93 -17.53 -1.81
C TRP A 175 -4.97 -16.94 -0.78
N THR A 176 -4.87 -17.53 0.41
CA THR A 176 -3.95 -17.13 1.48
C THR A 176 -2.49 -17.33 1.08
N VAL A 177 -2.17 -18.51 0.54
CA VAL A 177 -0.82 -18.85 0.06
C VAL A 177 -0.45 -17.97 -1.14
N LEU A 178 -1.39 -17.75 -2.07
CA LEU A 178 -1.19 -16.82 -3.19
C LEU A 178 -0.93 -15.39 -2.70
N PHE A 179 -1.66 -14.94 -1.67
CA PHE A 179 -1.46 -13.63 -1.08
C PHE A 179 -0.06 -13.48 -0.50
N GLU A 180 0.39 -14.41 0.33
CA GLU A 180 1.71 -14.41 0.95
C GLU A 180 2.83 -14.48 -0.10
N ARG A 181 2.66 -15.31 -1.10
CA ARG A 181 3.58 -15.36 -2.25
C ARG A 181 3.66 -14.03 -2.97
N ALA A 182 2.51 -13.40 -3.26
CA ALA A 182 2.49 -12.11 -3.93
C ALA A 182 3.16 -11.00 -3.09
N VAL A 183 2.96 -11.00 -1.76
CA VAL A 183 3.70 -10.11 -0.84
C VAL A 183 5.20 -10.35 -0.96
N THR A 184 5.65 -11.60 -0.92
CA THR A 184 7.06 -11.98 -1.02
C THR A 184 7.66 -11.54 -2.36
N GLN A 185 6.96 -11.77 -3.47
CA GLN A 185 7.38 -11.34 -4.81
C GLN A 185 7.52 -9.81 -4.92
N SER A 186 6.59 -9.04 -4.31
CA SER A 186 6.70 -7.58 -4.24
C SER A 186 7.98 -7.16 -3.48
N LEU A 187 8.32 -7.82 -2.38
CA LEU A 187 9.50 -7.52 -1.58
C LEU A 187 10.83 -7.81 -2.29
N ILE A 188 10.87 -8.83 -3.15
CA ILE A 188 12.04 -9.11 -4.01
C ILE A 188 11.97 -8.36 -5.35
N LYS A 189 11.10 -7.36 -5.47
CA LYS A 189 10.91 -6.50 -6.65
C LYS A 189 10.46 -7.22 -7.93
N GLN A 190 9.88 -8.39 -7.81
CA GLN A 190 9.22 -9.09 -8.91
C GLN A 190 7.78 -8.60 -9.09
N TYR A 191 7.60 -7.31 -9.34
CA TYR A 191 6.31 -6.63 -9.32
C TYR A 191 5.29 -7.21 -10.29
N THR A 192 5.70 -7.53 -11.53
CA THR A 192 4.81 -8.12 -12.54
C THR A 192 4.27 -9.48 -12.08
N ASN A 193 5.14 -10.33 -11.52
CA ASN A 193 4.74 -11.63 -10.98
C ASN A 193 3.80 -11.45 -9.78
N SER A 194 4.13 -10.53 -8.89
CA SER A 194 3.32 -10.20 -7.72
C SER A 194 1.91 -9.76 -8.12
N VAL A 195 1.76 -8.83 -9.08
CA VAL A 195 0.47 -8.38 -9.60
C VAL A 195 -0.34 -9.54 -10.20
N SER A 196 0.30 -10.43 -10.95
CA SER A 196 -0.35 -11.62 -11.50
C SER A 196 -0.82 -12.56 -10.39
N THR A 197 0.04 -12.83 -9.40
CA THR A 197 -0.28 -13.71 -8.26
C THR A 197 -1.42 -13.13 -7.39
N TYR A 198 -1.45 -11.80 -7.16
CA TYR A 198 -2.61 -11.16 -6.53
C TYR A 198 -3.88 -11.30 -7.35
N SER A 199 -3.79 -11.24 -8.67
CA SER A 199 -4.97 -11.42 -9.54
C SER A 199 -5.57 -12.81 -9.36
N SER A 200 -4.73 -13.85 -9.33
CA SER A 200 -5.20 -15.22 -9.02
C SER A 200 -5.78 -15.36 -7.61
N ALA A 201 -5.21 -14.67 -6.61
CA ALA A 201 -5.78 -14.65 -5.26
C ALA A 201 -7.15 -13.95 -5.21
N ILE A 202 -7.34 -12.88 -5.99
CA ILE A 202 -8.62 -12.15 -6.12
C ILE A 202 -9.68 -13.02 -6.80
N GLU A 203 -9.33 -13.79 -7.82
CA GLU A 203 -10.24 -14.74 -8.46
C GLU A 203 -10.83 -15.73 -7.44
N LEU A 204 -10.01 -16.20 -6.49
CA LEU A 204 -10.45 -17.11 -5.43
C LEU A 204 -11.21 -16.43 -4.28
N ASN A 205 -10.93 -15.14 -4.02
CA ASN A 205 -11.58 -14.38 -2.94
C ASN A 205 -11.81 -12.91 -3.33
N PRO A 206 -12.76 -12.64 -4.24
CA PRO A 206 -13.00 -11.29 -4.78
C PRO A 206 -13.61 -10.31 -3.76
N SER A 207 -14.10 -10.78 -2.63
CA SER A 207 -14.69 -9.93 -1.58
C SER A 207 -13.68 -9.40 -0.56
N ASN A 208 -12.38 -9.74 -0.70
CA ASN A 208 -11.37 -9.34 0.25
C ASN A 208 -10.69 -8.02 -0.17
N PRO A 209 -10.89 -6.91 0.57
CA PRO A 209 -10.35 -5.59 0.21
C PRO A 209 -8.82 -5.54 0.22
N PHE A 210 -8.17 -6.35 1.06
CA PHE A 210 -6.72 -6.30 1.24
C PHE A 210 -5.94 -6.90 0.07
N LEU A 211 -6.55 -7.77 -0.73
CA LEU A 211 -5.97 -8.25 -1.97
C LEU A 211 -5.84 -7.12 -3.00
N TYR A 212 -6.90 -6.34 -3.18
CA TYR A 212 -6.91 -5.17 -4.05
C TYR A 212 -5.97 -4.08 -3.54
N LEU A 213 -5.97 -3.83 -2.21
CA LEU A 213 -5.08 -2.86 -1.58
C LEU A 213 -3.61 -3.18 -1.88
N ASN A 214 -3.17 -4.41 -1.64
CA ASN A 214 -1.79 -4.80 -1.87
C ASN A 214 -1.44 -4.82 -3.37
N ARG A 215 -2.35 -5.25 -4.24
CA ARG A 215 -2.12 -5.23 -5.69
C ARG A 215 -1.97 -3.79 -6.21
N SER A 216 -2.82 -2.86 -5.77
CA SER A 216 -2.70 -1.45 -6.14
C SER A 216 -1.39 -0.83 -5.66
N THR A 217 -0.99 -1.13 -4.42
CA THR A 217 0.29 -0.67 -3.86
C THR A 217 1.47 -1.23 -4.64
N THR A 218 1.43 -2.52 -5.01
CA THR A 218 2.48 -3.14 -5.84
C THR A 218 2.60 -2.49 -7.21
N ARG A 219 1.47 -2.11 -7.85
CA ARG A 219 1.48 -1.36 -9.11
C ARG A 219 2.10 0.02 -8.95
N ALA A 220 1.78 0.72 -7.86
CA ALA A 220 2.36 2.02 -7.57
C ALA A 220 3.89 1.93 -7.35
N GLU A 221 4.36 0.94 -6.59
CA GLU A 221 5.79 0.67 -6.39
C GLU A 221 6.51 0.29 -7.69
N MET A 222 5.85 -0.45 -8.57
CA MET A 222 6.40 -0.78 -9.90
C MET A 222 6.60 0.46 -10.75
N ILE A 223 5.69 1.43 -10.69
CA ILE A 223 5.80 2.70 -11.41
C ILE A 223 7.02 3.48 -10.91
N ASP A 224 7.20 3.61 -9.58
CA ASP A 224 8.34 4.29 -8.98
C ASP A 224 9.67 3.60 -9.35
N PHE A 225 9.69 2.28 -9.33
CA PHE A 225 10.87 1.49 -9.68
C PHE A 225 11.26 1.72 -11.15
N ILE A 226 10.32 1.67 -12.08
CA ILE A 226 10.58 1.92 -13.50
C ILE A 226 11.10 3.35 -13.71
N SER A 227 10.48 4.35 -13.07
CA SER A 227 10.90 5.74 -13.15
C SER A 227 12.33 5.94 -12.61
N SER A 228 12.72 5.23 -11.55
CA SER A 228 14.07 5.30 -10.99
C SER A 228 15.13 4.72 -11.94
N ILE A 229 14.77 3.67 -12.69
CA ILE A 229 15.66 3.08 -13.70
C ILE A 229 15.83 4.04 -14.87
N ASP A 230 14.75 4.57 -15.44
CA ASP A 230 14.79 5.49 -16.57
C ASP A 230 15.67 6.71 -16.26
N ASN A 231 15.57 7.27 -15.05
CA ASN A 231 16.41 8.38 -14.59
C ASN A 231 17.90 8.00 -14.43
N SER A 232 18.21 6.75 -14.13
CA SER A 232 19.60 6.27 -13.98
C SER A 232 20.34 6.14 -15.31
N TYR A 233 19.61 5.91 -16.41
CA TYR A 233 20.17 5.81 -17.77
C TYR A 233 20.34 7.17 -18.46
N GLN A 234 19.78 8.25 -17.89
CA GLN A 234 19.91 9.61 -18.45
C GLN A 234 21.08 10.41 -17.83
N ARG A 235 21.82 9.83 -16.92
CA ARG A 235 23.06 10.40 -16.33
C ARG A 235 24.30 9.73 -16.90
#